data_a63164c32231ef7695b9fde2da2e5bd3
#
_entry.id   a63164c32231ef7695b9fde2da2e5bd3
#
_cell.length_a   1.000
_cell.length_b   1.000
_cell.length_c   1.000
_cell.angle_alpha   90.00
_cell.angle_beta   90.00
_cell.angle_gamma   90.00
#
_symmetry.space_group_name_H-M   'P 1'
#
loop_
_entity.id
_entity.type
_entity.pdbx_description
1 polymer ?
#
loop_
_entity_poly.entity_id
_entity_poly.type
_entity_poly.pdbx_seq_one_letter_code
_entity_poly.pdbx_strand_id
1 'polypeptide(L)'
;MNIERGAMKKDNMPQYIAIEGPIGVGKTSLARKIALEFGHDLCLEDPDDNPFLQSFYENSQKYAFATQIHFVMQRSQQINTYFSDDLIERKIVSDFIFQKEDLFAELNLSFDELKIFKEIKSKFYDSYPSPDLLIYLQASPKRVFERVKKRGRAYEEQISLEYLEKICEKYSDFFFNYSESPLLVLNVDDVDFVTSQIDYEKVRDCLKRDIVGKEFVNLSPSFF
;
A
#
# COMPACT_ATOMS: atom_id res chain seq x y z
N MET A 1 -40.77 16.92 9.27
CA MET A 1 -40.05 15.75 9.80
C MET A 1 -38.64 15.81 9.22
N ASN A 2 -37.73 16.50 9.96
CA ASN A 2 -36.37 16.75 9.53
C ASN A 2 -35.56 15.46 9.73
N ILE A 3 -35.07 14.90 8.63
CA ILE A 3 -34.07 13.84 8.67
C ILE A 3 -32.72 14.56 8.82
N GLU A 4 -32.25 14.68 10.03
CA GLU A 4 -30.86 15.03 10.33
C GLU A 4 -29.97 13.96 9.71
N ARG A 5 -29.30 14.29 8.62
CA ARG A 5 -28.15 13.52 8.14
C ARG A 5 -27.06 13.66 9.18
N GLY A 6 -26.90 12.63 10.01
CA GLY A 6 -25.88 12.59 11.03
C GLY A 6 -24.50 12.84 10.42
N ALA A 7 -23.89 13.97 10.73
CA ALA A 7 -22.48 14.20 10.54
C ALA A 7 -21.75 13.20 11.43
N MET A 8 -21.07 12.22 10.84
CA MET A 8 -20.21 11.32 11.58
C MET A 8 -19.14 12.15 12.28
N LYS A 9 -18.99 11.93 13.57
CA LYS A 9 -17.92 12.54 14.39
C LYS A 9 -16.57 12.13 13.81
N LYS A 10 -15.64 13.08 13.69
CA LYS A 10 -14.22 12.87 13.35
C LYS A 10 -13.52 11.79 14.22
N ASP A 11 -14.15 11.35 15.27
CA ASP A 11 -13.59 10.51 16.33
C ASP A 11 -13.64 8.99 16.04
N ASN A 12 -14.21 8.55 14.92
CA ASN A 12 -14.44 7.11 14.66
C ASN A 12 -13.55 6.53 13.54
N MET A 13 -12.51 7.25 13.11
CA MET A 13 -11.56 6.69 12.15
C MET A 13 -10.54 5.79 12.87
N PRO A 14 -10.14 4.65 12.24
CA PRO A 14 -9.11 3.78 12.76
C PRO A 14 -7.82 4.54 13.10
N GLN A 15 -7.11 4.12 14.15
CA GLN A 15 -5.85 4.77 14.53
C GLN A 15 -4.74 4.48 13.54
N TYR A 16 -4.62 3.23 13.11
CA TYR A 16 -3.67 2.84 12.07
C TYR A 16 -4.39 2.34 10.82
N ILE A 17 -4.25 3.10 9.73
CA ILE A 17 -4.75 2.74 8.40
C ILE A 17 -3.54 2.43 7.50
N ALA A 18 -3.51 1.25 6.90
CA ALA A 18 -2.53 0.93 5.89
C ALA A 18 -3.18 0.86 4.50
N ILE A 19 -2.48 1.34 3.49
CA ILE A 19 -2.95 1.30 2.10
C ILE A 19 -1.94 0.50 1.29
N GLU A 20 -2.41 -0.55 0.64
CA GLU A 20 -1.59 -1.43 -0.17
C GLU A 20 -2.14 -1.62 -1.59
N GLY A 21 -1.28 -2.11 -2.47
CA GLY A 21 -1.61 -2.39 -3.87
C GLY A 21 -0.41 -2.25 -4.80
N PRO A 22 -0.55 -2.60 -6.07
CA PRO A 22 0.56 -2.63 -7.02
C PRO A 22 1.19 -1.24 -7.25
N ILE A 23 2.38 -1.25 -7.85
CA ILE A 23 3.13 -0.04 -8.20
C ILE A 23 2.26 0.86 -9.09
N GLY A 24 2.17 2.14 -8.77
CA GLY A 24 1.39 3.10 -9.60
C GLY A 24 -0.11 3.14 -9.37
N VAL A 25 -0.68 2.30 -8.49
CA VAL A 25 -2.14 2.26 -8.25
C VAL A 25 -2.69 3.51 -7.54
N GLY A 26 -1.84 4.29 -6.83
CA GLY A 26 -2.23 5.54 -6.18
C GLY A 26 -2.17 5.53 -4.65
N LYS A 27 -1.50 4.55 -4.03
CA LYS A 27 -1.37 4.39 -2.55
C LYS A 27 -0.99 5.69 -1.85
N THR A 28 0.15 6.26 -2.19
CA THR A 28 0.70 7.48 -1.56
C THR A 28 -0.26 8.68 -1.70
N SER A 29 -0.91 8.80 -2.85
CA SER A 29 -1.89 9.88 -3.08
C SER A 29 -3.11 9.72 -2.18
N LEU A 30 -3.62 8.50 -2.01
CA LEU A 30 -4.73 8.23 -1.11
C LEU A 30 -4.31 8.45 0.34
N ALA A 31 -3.13 7.96 0.76
CA ALA A 31 -2.60 8.17 2.11
C ALA A 31 -2.55 9.66 2.48
N ARG A 32 -2.03 10.50 1.57
CA ARG A 32 -1.97 11.96 1.78
C ARG A 32 -3.35 12.60 1.93
N LYS A 33 -4.32 12.18 1.13
CA LYS A 33 -5.70 12.70 1.21
C LYS A 33 -6.37 12.30 2.53
N ILE A 34 -6.24 11.04 2.95
CA ILE A 34 -6.78 10.56 4.22
C ILE A 34 -6.11 11.28 5.40
N ALA A 35 -4.79 11.38 5.39
CA ALA A 35 -4.04 12.06 6.45
C ALA A 35 -4.50 13.52 6.61
N LEU A 36 -4.63 14.25 5.51
CA LEU A 36 -5.06 15.65 5.52
C LEU A 36 -6.50 15.81 6.02
N GLU A 37 -7.42 14.93 5.60
CA GLU A 37 -8.85 15.05 5.93
C GLU A 37 -9.14 14.64 7.38
N PHE A 38 -8.48 13.56 7.86
CA PHE A 38 -8.79 12.95 9.15
C PHE A 38 -7.75 13.20 10.25
N GLY A 39 -6.66 13.92 9.93
CA GLY A 39 -5.64 14.32 10.91
C GLY A 39 -4.73 13.17 11.33
N HIS A 40 -4.33 12.31 10.39
CA HIS A 40 -3.36 11.25 10.62
C HIS A 40 -1.94 11.70 10.27
N ASP A 41 -0.96 11.19 10.99
CA ASP A 41 0.45 11.28 10.61
C ASP A 41 0.74 10.35 9.43
N LEU A 42 1.63 10.77 8.53
CA LEU A 42 2.00 10.01 7.34
C LEU A 42 3.24 9.16 7.60
N CYS A 43 3.12 7.85 7.40
CA CYS A 43 4.24 6.91 7.33
C CYS A 43 4.35 6.40 5.88
N LEU A 44 5.17 7.06 5.07
CA LEU A 44 5.28 6.78 3.64
C LEU A 44 6.55 6.00 3.31
N GLU A 45 6.43 5.13 2.31
CA GLU A 45 7.58 4.52 1.65
C GLU A 45 8.38 5.59 0.90
N ASP A 46 9.69 5.55 1.02
CA ASP A 46 10.60 6.36 0.20
C ASP A 46 11.44 5.46 -0.71
N PRO A 47 10.92 5.07 -1.87
CA PRO A 47 11.66 4.24 -2.81
C PRO A 47 12.86 4.97 -3.44
N ASP A 48 12.86 6.30 -3.45
CA ASP A 48 13.94 7.10 -4.01
C ASP A 48 15.21 7.06 -3.13
N ASP A 49 15.07 6.73 -1.83
CA ASP A 49 16.18 6.49 -0.90
C ASP A 49 16.91 5.15 -1.14
N ASN A 50 16.32 4.24 -1.94
CA ASN A 50 16.94 2.95 -2.21
C ASN A 50 17.96 3.05 -3.36
N PRO A 51 19.29 3.00 -3.08
CA PRO A 51 20.31 3.21 -4.10
C PRO A 51 20.40 2.09 -5.14
N PHE A 52 19.74 0.95 -4.90
CA PHE A 52 19.75 -0.21 -5.79
C PHE A 52 18.52 -0.26 -6.71
N LEU A 53 17.49 0.56 -6.46
CA LEU A 53 16.20 0.40 -7.12
C LEU A 53 16.26 0.63 -8.63
N GLN A 54 17.01 1.64 -9.09
CA GLN A 54 17.21 1.87 -10.52
C GLN A 54 17.91 0.66 -11.16
N SER A 55 19.04 0.21 -10.58
CA SER A 55 19.79 -0.93 -11.09
C SER A 55 18.99 -2.23 -11.03
N PHE A 56 18.07 -2.37 -10.07
CA PHE A 56 17.15 -3.50 -9.99
C PHE A 56 16.23 -3.58 -11.22
N TYR A 57 15.64 -2.47 -11.65
CA TYR A 57 14.80 -2.49 -12.85
C TYR A 57 15.58 -2.72 -14.14
N GLU A 58 16.88 -2.36 -14.17
CA GLU A 58 17.75 -2.64 -15.30
C GLU A 58 18.24 -4.12 -15.32
N ASN A 59 18.53 -4.69 -14.15
CA ASN A 59 19.01 -6.07 -13.98
C ASN A 59 18.55 -6.64 -12.63
N SER A 60 17.32 -7.16 -12.60
CA SER A 60 16.70 -7.67 -11.39
C SER A 60 17.48 -8.83 -10.77
N GLN A 61 18.01 -9.77 -11.57
CA GLN A 61 18.77 -10.92 -11.06
C GLN A 61 19.99 -10.51 -10.23
N LYS A 62 20.66 -9.41 -10.60
CA LYS A 62 21.87 -8.95 -9.92
C LYS A 62 21.57 -8.13 -8.66
N TYR A 63 20.50 -7.35 -8.68
CA TYR A 63 20.27 -6.33 -7.65
C TYR A 63 19.06 -6.60 -6.76
N ALA A 64 18.26 -7.64 -7.03
CA ALA A 64 17.08 -7.94 -6.25
C ALA A 64 17.38 -8.09 -4.76
N PHE A 65 18.37 -8.89 -4.40
CA PHE A 65 18.72 -9.14 -3.01
C PHE A 65 19.09 -7.86 -2.25
N ALA A 66 20.00 -7.05 -2.82
CA ALA A 66 20.42 -5.79 -2.21
C ALA A 66 19.24 -4.81 -2.07
N THR A 67 18.37 -4.74 -3.08
CA THR A 67 17.17 -3.91 -3.06
C THR A 67 16.22 -4.33 -1.95
N GLN A 68 15.95 -5.63 -1.79
CA GLN A 68 15.07 -6.14 -0.75
C GLN A 68 15.63 -5.94 0.66
N ILE A 69 16.94 -6.14 0.87
CA ILE A 69 17.58 -5.89 2.16
C ILE A 69 17.50 -4.40 2.54
N HIS A 70 17.69 -3.49 1.58
CA HIS A 70 17.55 -2.07 1.86
C HIS A 70 16.12 -1.71 2.34
N PHE A 71 15.10 -2.27 1.71
CA PHE A 71 13.72 -2.08 2.16
C PHE A 71 13.47 -2.63 3.57
N VAL A 72 14.03 -3.79 3.94
CA VAL A 72 13.95 -4.32 5.32
C VAL A 72 14.56 -3.33 6.32
N MET A 73 15.73 -2.76 6.02
CA MET A 73 16.37 -1.77 6.89
C MET A 73 15.53 -0.50 7.04
N GLN A 74 15.01 0.02 5.93
CA GLN A 74 14.13 1.20 5.94
C GLN A 74 12.85 0.95 6.76
N ARG A 75 12.23 -0.22 6.61
CA ARG A 75 11.06 -0.62 7.42
C ARG A 75 11.36 -0.71 8.90
N SER A 76 12.50 -1.29 9.27
CA SER A 76 12.93 -1.35 10.68
C SER A 76 13.03 0.05 11.29
N GLN A 77 13.59 1.02 10.56
CA GLN A 77 13.65 2.41 11.01
C GLN A 77 12.25 3.03 11.15
N GLN A 78 11.35 2.75 10.20
CA GLN A 78 9.97 3.23 10.24
C GLN A 78 9.19 2.66 11.44
N ILE A 79 9.37 1.37 11.78
CA ILE A 79 8.78 0.76 12.98
C ILE A 79 9.22 1.55 14.22
N ASN A 80 10.52 1.78 14.39
CA ASN A 80 11.05 2.49 15.54
C ASN A 80 10.60 3.96 15.61
N THR A 81 10.36 4.60 14.46
CA THR A 81 9.97 6.02 14.40
C THR A 81 8.49 6.24 14.65
N TYR A 82 7.64 5.36 14.12
CA TYR A 82 6.18 5.60 14.10
C TYR A 82 5.40 4.72 15.06
N PHE A 83 5.96 3.58 15.51
CA PHE A 83 5.23 2.56 16.27
C PHE A 83 5.93 2.19 17.58
N SER A 84 6.77 3.05 18.15
CA SER A 84 7.32 2.87 19.50
C SER A 84 6.26 3.12 20.57
N ASP A 85 6.40 2.47 21.73
CA ASP A 85 5.41 2.48 22.83
C ASP A 85 5.02 3.88 23.33
N ASP A 86 5.88 4.87 23.17
CA ASP A 86 5.61 6.27 23.58
C ASP A 86 4.58 6.99 22.69
N LEU A 87 4.06 6.34 21.62
CA LEU A 87 3.25 6.96 20.58
C LEU A 87 1.82 6.37 20.49
N ILE A 88 1.33 5.75 21.54
CA ILE A 88 0.06 4.98 21.60
C ILE A 88 -1.19 5.81 21.18
N GLU A 89 -1.13 7.14 21.21
CA GLU A 89 -2.28 8.00 20.83
C GLU A 89 -2.20 8.53 19.39
N ARG A 90 -1.15 8.20 18.62
CA ARG A 90 -1.01 8.72 17.26
C ARG A 90 -1.94 8.01 16.28
N LYS A 91 -2.59 8.80 15.44
CA LYS A 91 -3.29 8.30 14.27
C LYS A 91 -2.33 8.27 13.10
N ILE A 92 -2.12 7.10 12.48
CA ILE A 92 -1.13 6.90 11.43
C ILE A 92 -1.81 6.39 10.16
N VAL A 93 -1.39 6.90 9.01
CA VAL A 93 -1.72 6.33 7.71
C VAL A 93 -0.41 5.98 7.00
N SER A 94 -0.27 4.71 6.56
CA SER A 94 0.87 4.25 5.75
C SER A 94 0.44 3.90 4.33
N ASP A 95 1.36 4.02 3.36
CA ASP A 95 1.16 3.56 1.99
C ASP A 95 1.82 2.21 1.70
N PHE A 96 1.99 1.40 2.74
CA PHE A 96 2.53 0.05 2.72
C PHE A 96 2.09 -0.75 3.96
N ILE A 97 2.26 -2.08 3.88
CA ILE A 97 2.30 -2.99 5.03
C ILE A 97 3.67 -3.68 5.11
N PHE A 98 4.05 -4.14 6.30
CA PHE A 98 5.36 -4.77 6.51
C PHE A 98 5.49 -6.14 5.83
N GLN A 99 4.38 -6.85 5.63
CA GLN A 99 4.31 -8.14 4.91
C GLN A 99 4.63 -8.02 3.43
N LYS A 100 4.52 -6.82 2.86
CA LYS A 100 4.85 -6.53 1.45
C LYS A 100 6.24 -7.02 1.04
N GLU A 101 7.21 -6.96 1.95
CA GLU A 101 8.58 -7.38 1.67
C GLU A 101 8.67 -8.86 1.33
N ASP A 102 7.90 -9.72 1.99
CA ASP A 102 7.88 -11.16 1.68
C ASP A 102 7.32 -11.40 0.27
N LEU A 103 6.26 -10.66 -0.11
CA LEU A 103 5.66 -10.74 -1.44
C LEU A 103 6.68 -10.39 -2.54
N PHE A 104 7.41 -9.29 -2.38
CA PHE A 104 8.43 -8.89 -3.36
C PHE A 104 9.68 -9.78 -3.32
N ALA A 105 10.09 -10.25 -2.15
CA ALA A 105 11.18 -11.19 -2.03
C ALA A 105 10.86 -12.53 -2.73
N GLU A 106 9.66 -13.07 -2.54
CA GLU A 106 9.22 -14.30 -3.22
C GLU A 106 9.11 -14.15 -4.74
N LEU A 107 8.81 -12.94 -5.22
CA LEU A 107 8.73 -12.69 -6.66
C LEU A 107 10.11 -12.56 -7.31
N ASN A 108 11.09 -12.00 -6.61
CA ASN A 108 12.34 -11.51 -7.21
C ASN A 108 13.59 -12.28 -6.80
N LEU A 109 13.58 -13.02 -5.68
CA LEU A 109 14.76 -13.71 -5.16
C LEU A 109 14.79 -15.18 -5.58
N SER A 110 16.00 -15.70 -5.77
CA SER A 110 16.22 -17.14 -5.89
C SER A 110 15.91 -17.85 -4.57
N PHE A 111 15.76 -19.17 -4.61
CA PHE A 111 15.46 -19.97 -3.41
C PHE A 111 16.48 -19.76 -2.28
N ASP A 112 17.77 -19.73 -2.58
CA ASP A 112 18.81 -19.55 -1.57
C ASP A 112 18.84 -18.12 -1.02
N GLU A 113 18.67 -17.12 -1.89
CA GLU A 113 18.55 -15.71 -1.48
C GLU A 113 17.33 -15.47 -0.60
N LEU A 114 16.18 -16.05 -0.95
CA LEU A 114 14.95 -15.94 -0.17
C LEU A 114 15.11 -16.51 1.24
N LYS A 115 15.82 -17.63 1.38
CA LYS A 115 16.14 -18.21 2.68
C LYS A 115 16.97 -17.25 3.53
N ILE A 116 18.05 -16.71 2.96
CA ILE A 116 18.92 -15.73 3.64
C ILE A 116 18.13 -14.45 3.97
N PHE A 117 17.31 -13.98 3.04
CA PHE A 117 16.47 -12.81 3.25
C PHE A 117 15.55 -12.98 4.48
N LYS A 118 14.85 -14.12 4.60
CA LYS A 118 13.97 -14.41 5.76
C LYS A 118 14.76 -14.46 7.09
N GLU A 119 15.97 -15.03 7.08
CA GLU A 119 16.85 -15.04 8.25
C GLU A 119 17.29 -13.63 8.65
N ILE A 120 17.66 -12.79 7.69
CA ILE A 120 18.06 -11.40 7.94
C ILE A 120 16.85 -10.61 8.45
N LYS A 121 15.70 -10.69 7.77
CA LYS A 121 14.48 -9.97 8.14
C LYS A 121 14.10 -10.24 9.60
N SER A 122 14.15 -11.50 10.03
CA SER A 122 13.84 -11.89 11.43
C SER A 122 14.78 -11.31 12.48
N LYS A 123 15.96 -10.75 12.10
CA LYS A 123 16.86 -10.05 13.00
C LYS A 123 16.57 -8.57 13.15
N PHE A 124 15.84 -8.00 12.20
CA PHE A 124 15.48 -6.59 12.25
C PHE A 124 14.18 -6.36 13.03
N TYR A 125 13.22 -7.26 12.91
CA TYR A 125 11.97 -7.19 13.66
C TYR A 125 11.29 -8.56 13.74
N ASP A 126 10.89 -8.94 14.97
CA ASP A 126 10.14 -10.17 15.23
C ASP A 126 8.65 -9.99 15.02
N SER A 127 8.17 -8.75 15.16
CA SER A 127 6.75 -8.38 14.98
C SER A 127 6.66 -6.98 14.36
N TYR A 128 5.53 -6.72 13.76
CA TYR A 128 5.17 -5.41 13.21
C TYR A 128 3.70 -5.11 13.55
N PRO A 129 3.33 -3.82 13.67
CA PRO A 129 1.97 -3.46 14.00
C PRO A 129 1.02 -3.85 12.87
N SER A 130 -0.09 -4.49 13.24
CA SER A 130 -1.19 -4.74 12.31
C SER A 130 -2.07 -3.50 12.21
N PRO A 131 -2.52 -3.09 11.02
CA PRO A 131 -3.42 -1.96 10.89
C PRO A 131 -4.80 -2.28 11.46
N ASP A 132 -5.49 -1.26 11.99
CA ASP A 132 -6.91 -1.37 12.36
C ASP A 132 -7.81 -1.48 11.12
N LEU A 133 -7.34 -0.93 10.00
CA LEU A 133 -7.97 -1.07 8.68
C LEU A 133 -6.90 -1.14 7.59
N LEU A 134 -6.95 -2.19 6.80
CA LEU A 134 -6.15 -2.31 5.58
C LEU A 134 -7.01 -2.03 4.35
N ILE A 135 -6.52 -1.14 3.49
CA ILE A 135 -7.13 -0.80 2.21
C ILE A 135 -6.28 -1.38 1.09
N TYR A 136 -6.81 -2.35 0.37
CA TYR A 136 -6.17 -2.87 -0.84
C TYR A 136 -6.75 -2.19 -2.08
N LEU A 137 -5.93 -1.40 -2.76
CA LEU A 137 -6.26 -0.81 -4.06
C LEU A 137 -5.97 -1.83 -5.16
N GLN A 138 -7.03 -2.41 -5.70
CA GLN A 138 -6.96 -3.37 -6.80
C GLN A 138 -7.15 -2.66 -8.14
N ALA A 139 -6.27 -2.96 -9.10
CA ALA A 139 -6.40 -2.49 -10.47
C ALA A 139 -5.83 -3.51 -11.45
N SER A 140 -6.33 -3.50 -12.68
CA SER A 140 -5.81 -4.34 -13.74
C SER A 140 -4.35 -3.98 -14.09
N PRO A 141 -3.52 -4.96 -14.49
CA PRO A 141 -2.13 -4.71 -14.86
C PRO A 141 -1.97 -3.64 -15.95
N LYS A 142 -2.87 -3.62 -16.92
CA LYS A 142 -2.89 -2.62 -17.99
C LYS A 142 -3.11 -1.21 -17.42
N ARG A 143 -4.07 -1.05 -16.50
CA ARG A 143 -4.35 0.24 -15.88
C ARG A 143 -3.19 0.72 -15.01
N VAL A 144 -2.59 -0.19 -14.27
CA VAL A 144 -1.38 0.09 -13.47
C VAL A 144 -0.23 0.54 -14.38
N PHE A 145 0.01 -0.17 -15.49
CA PHE A 145 1.04 0.18 -16.47
C PHE A 145 0.84 1.59 -17.06
N GLU A 146 -0.38 1.93 -17.46
CA GLU A 146 -0.73 3.27 -17.95
C GLU A 146 -0.41 4.36 -16.90
N ARG A 147 -0.75 4.12 -15.63
CA ARG A 147 -0.49 5.04 -14.52
C ARG A 147 1.00 5.19 -14.23
N VAL A 148 1.79 4.10 -14.26
CA VAL A 148 3.24 4.12 -14.11
C VAL A 148 3.89 4.95 -15.23
N LYS A 149 3.51 4.71 -16.48
CA LYS A 149 4.02 5.48 -17.63
C LYS A 149 3.64 6.96 -17.55
N LYS A 150 2.41 7.28 -17.14
CA LYS A 150 1.95 8.67 -16.97
C LYS A 150 2.71 9.38 -15.84
N ARG A 151 3.07 8.67 -14.76
CA ARG A 151 3.87 9.22 -13.65
C ARG A 151 5.29 9.60 -14.06
N GLY A 152 5.91 8.83 -14.96
CA GLY A 152 7.16 9.17 -15.62
C GLY A 152 8.40 9.21 -14.72
N ARG A 153 8.49 8.36 -13.69
CA ARG A 153 9.73 8.22 -12.91
C ARG A 153 10.78 7.50 -13.74
N ALA A 154 11.99 8.09 -13.83
CA ALA A 154 13.05 7.58 -14.69
C ALA A 154 13.40 6.10 -14.45
N TYR A 155 13.51 5.68 -13.19
CA TYR A 155 13.82 4.28 -12.86
C TYR A 155 12.66 3.30 -13.17
N GLU A 156 11.44 3.79 -13.40
CA GLU A 156 10.28 2.97 -13.74
C GLU A 156 10.11 2.76 -15.26
N GLU A 157 10.90 3.42 -16.08
CA GLU A 157 10.83 3.28 -17.56
C GLU A 157 11.04 1.84 -18.03
N GLN A 158 11.84 1.07 -17.30
CA GLN A 158 12.16 -0.34 -17.59
C GLN A 158 11.09 -1.32 -17.09
N ILE A 159 10.07 -0.86 -16.35
CA ILE A 159 9.00 -1.75 -15.85
C ILE A 159 8.18 -2.25 -17.04
N SER A 160 8.16 -3.57 -17.21
CA SER A 160 7.36 -4.25 -18.23
C SER A 160 5.94 -4.52 -17.76
N LEU A 161 5.02 -4.66 -18.72
CA LEU A 161 3.65 -5.10 -18.41
C LEU A 161 3.64 -6.50 -17.77
N GLU A 162 4.46 -7.43 -18.27
CA GLU A 162 4.59 -8.79 -17.72
C GLU A 162 5.00 -8.79 -16.23
N TYR A 163 5.93 -7.89 -15.85
CA TYR A 163 6.31 -7.76 -14.44
C TYR A 163 5.15 -7.26 -13.58
N LEU A 164 4.39 -6.30 -14.08
CA LEU A 164 3.20 -5.79 -13.37
C LEU A 164 2.07 -6.84 -13.29
N GLU A 165 1.93 -7.70 -14.30
CA GLU A 165 0.99 -8.84 -14.24
C GLU A 165 1.35 -9.77 -13.09
N LYS A 166 2.63 -10.16 -12.97
CA LYS A 166 3.11 -10.98 -11.86
C LYS A 166 2.90 -10.32 -10.49
N ILE A 167 3.15 -9.01 -10.40
CA ILE A 167 2.89 -8.24 -9.17
C ILE A 167 1.40 -8.25 -8.83
N CYS A 168 0.52 -7.93 -9.77
CA CYS A 168 -0.92 -7.89 -9.53
C CYS A 168 -1.47 -9.27 -9.11
N GLU A 169 -0.98 -10.35 -9.72
CA GLU A 169 -1.32 -11.72 -9.34
C GLU A 169 -0.90 -12.02 -7.90
N LYS A 170 0.37 -11.72 -7.55
CA LYS A 170 0.89 -11.91 -6.19
C LYS A 170 0.10 -11.12 -5.14
N TYR A 171 -0.27 -9.88 -5.44
CA TYR A 171 -1.11 -9.07 -4.57
C TYR A 171 -2.51 -9.70 -4.39
N SER A 172 -3.11 -10.20 -5.47
CA SER A 172 -4.42 -10.83 -5.42
C SER A 172 -4.40 -12.10 -4.56
N ASP A 173 -3.39 -12.95 -4.74
CA ASP A 173 -3.20 -14.17 -3.94
C ASP A 173 -2.96 -13.85 -2.46
N PHE A 174 -2.13 -12.87 -2.17
CA PHE A 174 -1.84 -12.44 -0.81
C PHE A 174 -3.11 -11.95 -0.10
N PHE A 175 -3.85 -11.02 -0.72
CA PHE A 175 -5.03 -10.44 -0.11
C PHE A 175 -6.25 -11.37 -0.11
N PHE A 176 -6.29 -12.36 -1.00
CA PHE A 176 -7.28 -13.42 -0.93
C PHE A 176 -7.16 -14.20 0.40
N ASN A 177 -5.93 -14.47 0.85
CA ASN A 177 -5.65 -15.22 2.07
C ASN A 177 -5.46 -14.34 3.32
N TYR A 178 -5.42 -13.03 3.18
CA TYR A 178 -5.17 -12.11 4.29
C TYR A 178 -6.31 -12.12 5.32
N SER A 179 -5.97 -12.19 6.61
CA SER A 179 -6.95 -12.25 7.72
C SER A 179 -6.45 -11.57 9.02
N GLU A 180 -5.35 -10.83 8.97
CA GLU A 180 -4.74 -10.25 10.18
C GLU A 180 -5.49 -9.02 10.70
N SER A 181 -6.21 -8.32 9.82
CA SER A 181 -7.02 -7.14 10.16
C SER A 181 -8.21 -6.99 9.22
N PRO A 182 -9.19 -6.12 9.52
CA PRO A 182 -10.24 -5.74 8.58
C PRO A 182 -9.66 -5.27 7.25
N LEU A 183 -10.18 -5.78 6.14
CA LEU A 183 -9.69 -5.54 4.80
C LEU A 183 -10.78 -4.95 3.90
N LEU A 184 -10.52 -3.75 3.38
CA LEU A 184 -11.35 -3.12 2.34
C LEU A 184 -10.64 -3.23 0.99
N VAL A 185 -11.16 -4.07 0.11
CA VAL A 185 -10.68 -4.19 -1.27
C VAL A 185 -11.44 -3.21 -2.15
N LEU A 186 -10.74 -2.24 -2.72
CA LEU A 186 -11.29 -1.24 -3.63
C LEU A 186 -10.79 -1.50 -5.05
N ASN A 187 -11.68 -1.91 -5.95
CA ASN A 187 -11.36 -1.90 -7.37
C ASN A 187 -11.41 -0.45 -7.89
N VAL A 188 -10.25 0.01 -8.40
CA VAL A 188 -10.01 1.40 -8.83
C VAL A 188 -9.66 1.53 -10.31
N ASP A 189 -10.04 0.54 -11.12
CA ASP A 189 -9.77 0.57 -12.56
C ASP A 189 -10.39 1.79 -13.24
N ASP A 190 -11.66 2.05 -12.92
CA ASP A 190 -12.49 3.03 -13.62
C ASP A 190 -12.58 4.40 -12.94
N VAL A 191 -11.82 4.62 -11.86
CA VAL A 191 -11.87 5.89 -11.09
C VAL A 191 -10.50 6.54 -10.97
N ASP A 192 -10.49 7.87 -10.93
CA ASP A 192 -9.29 8.68 -10.69
C ASP A 192 -9.43 9.50 -9.40
N PHE A 193 -9.39 8.82 -8.27
CA PHE A 193 -9.45 9.48 -6.96
C PHE A 193 -8.25 10.39 -6.65
N VAL A 194 -7.21 10.39 -7.50
CA VAL A 194 -6.04 11.27 -7.36
C VAL A 194 -6.37 12.68 -7.80
N THR A 195 -6.97 12.84 -8.98
CA THR A 195 -7.28 14.14 -9.58
C THR A 195 -8.75 14.53 -9.47
N SER A 196 -9.66 13.56 -9.40
CA SER A 196 -11.11 13.77 -9.29
C SER A 196 -11.55 13.80 -7.83
N GLN A 197 -12.10 14.93 -7.39
CA GLN A 197 -12.67 15.06 -6.04
C GLN A 197 -13.89 14.15 -5.85
N ILE A 198 -14.71 13.99 -6.87
CA ILE A 198 -15.91 13.15 -6.83
C ILE A 198 -15.53 11.67 -6.64
N ASP A 199 -14.48 11.21 -7.33
CA ASP A 199 -14.01 9.83 -7.18
C ASP A 199 -13.35 9.61 -5.82
N TYR A 200 -12.64 10.61 -5.30
CA TYR A 200 -12.14 10.55 -3.92
C TYR A 200 -13.27 10.45 -2.90
N GLU A 201 -14.36 11.18 -3.08
CA GLU A 201 -15.51 11.12 -2.18
C GLU A 201 -16.13 9.74 -2.12
N LYS A 202 -16.16 9.00 -3.22
CA LYS A 202 -16.61 7.59 -3.23
C LYS A 202 -15.69 6.71 -2.36
N VAL A 203 -14.38 6.86 -2.48
CA VAL A 203 -13.41 6.16 -1.62
C VAL A 203 -13.63 6.54 -0.15
N ARG A 204 -13.71 7.83 0.14
CA ARG A 204 -13.96 8.35 1.49
C ARG A 204 -15.25 7.79 2.10
N ASP A 205 -16.32 7.70 1.33
CA ASP A 205 -17.60 7.19 1.84
C ASP A 205 -17.55 5.69 2.14
N CYS A 206 -16.66 4.93 1.49
CA CYS A 206 -16.33 3.56 1.90
C CYS A 206 -15.64 3.53 3.27
N LEU A 207 -14.74 4.47 3.56
CA LEU A 207 -13.98 4.53 4.82
C LEU A 207 -14.83 4.92 6.03
N LYS A 208 -15.99 5.54 5.82
CA LYS A 208 -16.92 5.91 6.90
C LYS A 208 -17.77 4.76 7.41
N ARG A 209 -17.69 3.62 6.76
CA ARG A 209 -18.42 2.41 7.16
C ARG A 209 -17.61 1.64 8.19
N ASP A 210 -18.30 0.91 9.03
CA ASP A 210 -17.64 -0.07 9.93
C ASP A 210 -17.29 -1.32 9.10
N ILE A 211 -16.02 -1.49 8.79
CA ILE A 211 -15.53 -2.61 7.99
C ILE A 211 -15.25 -3.78 8.90
N VAL A 212 -15.97 -4.87 8.68
CA VAL A 212 -15.81 -6.11 9.45
C VAL A 212 -15.36 -7.24 8.54
N GLY A 213 -14.23 -7.86 8.87
CA GLY A 213 -13.66 -8.94 8.07
C GLY A 213 -13.16 -8.41 6.72
N LYS A 214 -13.67 -8.94 5.62
CA LYS A 214 -13.22 -8.59 4.26
C LYS A 214 -14.38 -8.06 3.41
N GLU A 215 -14.28 -6.84 2.93
CA GLU A 215 -15.27 -6.20 2.05
C GLU A 215 -14.68 -5.87 0.68
N PHE A 216 -15.46 -6.11 -0.37
CA PHE A 216 -15.10 -5.81 -1.76
C PHE A 216 -16.01 -4.72 -2.31
N VAL A 217 -15.43 -3.67 -2.88
CA VAL A 217 -16.16 -2.56 -3.49
C VAL A 217 -15.61 -2.27 -4.88
N ASN A 218 -16.49 -2.35 -5.87
CA ASN A 218 -16.20 -1.83 -7.21
C ASN A 218 -16.62 -0.37 -7.27
N LEU A 219 -15.66 0.51 -7.48
CA LEU A 219 -15.92 1.93 -7.66
C LEU A 219 -16.26 2.18 -9.13
N SER A 220 -17.50 2.57 -9.40
CA SER A 220 -17.93 2.90 -10.75
C SER A 220 -17.61 4.35 -11.10
N PRO A 221 -17.28 4.66 -12.38
CA PRO A 221 -17.07 6.02 -12.82
C PRO A 221 -18.33 6.87 -12.61
N SER A 222 -18.14 8.18 -12.41
CA SER A 222 -19.25 9.14 -12.40
C SER A 222 -19.61 9.44 -13.84
N PHE A 223 -20.79 9.05 -14.27
CA PHE A 223 -21.35 9.51 -15.54
C PHE A 223 -21.96 10.90 -15.32
N PHE A 224 -21.38 11.89 -15.97
CA PHE A 224 -21.93 13.23 -16.13
C PHE A 224 -22.10 13.55 -17.61
#